data_f505969a79c396abc403b3d6b3bce4f0
#
_entry.id   f505969a79c396abc403b3d6b3bce4f0
#
_cell.length_a   1.000
_cell.length_b   1.000
_cell.length_c   1.000
_cell.angle_alpha   90.00
_cell.angle_beta   90.00
_cell.angle_gamma   90.00
#
_symmetry.space_group_name_H-M   'P 1'
#
loop_
_entity.id
_entity.type
_entity.pdbx_description
1 polymer ?
#
loop_
_entity_poly.entity_id
_entity_poly.type
_entity_poly.pdbx_seq_one_letter_code
_entity_poly.pdbx_strand_id
1 'polypeptide(L)'
;MWNNRVILSGNLVRDVEVKVTEGESGKHVANFTVAVQRTRSKEDAVDFINCVAWEQVADYLGSYGKKGKRIELEGRLHTRSYEKDDKKIYITEVYVDDCHLTSNKNSNEEE
;
A
#
# COMPACT_ATOMS: atom_id res chain seq x y z
N MET A 1 -6.33 -17.24 -20.42
CA MET A 1 -5.56 -17.14 -19.16
C MET A 1 -5.91 -15.85 -18.43
N TRP A 2 -6.05 -15.91 -17.12
CA TRP A 2 -6.39 -14.75 -16.30
C TRP A 2 -5.23 -14.47 -15.35
N ASN A 3 -4.63 -13.29 -15.45
CA ASN A 3 -3.54 -12.88 -14.58
C ASN A 3 -3.83 -11.49 -14.01
N ASN A 4 -3.61 -11.36 -12.72
CA ASN A 4 -3.70 -10.08 -12.03
C ASN A 4 -2.71 -10.11 -10.87
N ARG A 5 -1.51 -9.62 -11.14
CA ARG A 5 -0.44 -9.65 -10.16
C ARG A 5 0.36 -8.36 -10.24
N VAL A 6 0.59 -7.77 -9.08
CA VAL A 6 1.35 -6.52 -8.96
C VAL A 6 2.48 -6.77 -7.98
N ILE A 7 3.66 -6.35 -8.34
CA ILE A 7 4.83 -6.39 -7.47
C ILE A 7 5.39 -4.97 -7.43
N LEU A 8 5.48 -4.41 -6.23
CA LEU A 8 5.96 -3.04 -6.05
C LEU A 8 7.03 -2.98 -4.99
N SER A 9 7.99 -2.08 -5.19
CA SER A 9 8.95 -1.70 -4.20
C SER A 9 8.97 -0.18 -4.10
N GLY A 10 8.92 0.33 -2.89
CA GLY A 10 8.89 1.77 -2.70
C GLY A 10 8.97 2.13 -1.23
N ASN A 11 8.58 3.34 -0.91
CA ASN A 11 8.63 3.84 0.46
C ASN A 11 7.23 4.24 0.92
N LEU A 12 6.94 3.98 2.19
CA LEU A 12 5.70 4.44 2.79
C LEU A 12 5.72 5.96 2.92
N VAL A 13 4.62 6.60 2.53
CA VAL A 13 4.55 8.06 2.57
C VAL A 13 4.18 8.59 3.96
N ARG A 14 3.61 7.75 4.80
CA ARG A 14 3.26 8.08 6.18
C ARG A 14 3.14 6.81 6.99
N ASP A 15 3.00 6.99 8.31
CA ASP A 15 2.76 5.85 9.20
C ASP A 15 1.47 5.15 8.80
N VAL A 16 1.47 3.82 8.86
CA VAL A 16 0.29 3.04 8.52
C VAL A 16 -0.62 2.93 9.74
N GLU A 17 -1.89 3.26 9.54
CA GLU A 17 -2.90 3.13 10.58
C GLU A 17 -3.84 1.99 10.23
N VAL A 18 -4.15 1.17 11.22
CA VAL A 18 -5.09 0.06 11.07
C VAL A 18 -6.44 0.49 11.64
N LYS A 19 -7.48 0.24 10.87
CA LYS A 19 -8.85 0.51 11.31
C LYS A 19 -9.61 -0.80 11.38
N VAL A 20 -10.64 -0.84 12.21
CA VAL A 20 -11.54 -1.98 12.29
C VAL A 20 -12.81 -1.62 11.55
N THR A 21 -13.20 -2.47 10.59
CA THR A 21 -14.41 -2.21 9.82
C THR A 21 -15.64 -2.42 10.71
N GLU A 22 -16.70 -1.67 10.39
CA GLU A 22 -17.97 -1.86 11.07
C GLU A 22 -18.61 -3.17 10.60
N GLY A 23 -19.33 -3.83 11.48
CA GLY A 23 -19.98 -5.07 11.19
C GLY A 23 -19.65 -6.14 12.21
N GLU A 24 -20.30 -7.29 12.10
CA GLU A 24 -20.17 -8.35 13.09
C GLU A 24 -18.78 -8.95 13.19
N SER A 25 -18.06 -9.01 12.09
CA SER A 25 -16.74 -9.64 12.08
C SER A 25 -15.60 -8.68 12.40
N GLY A 26 -15.80 -7.37 12.27
CA GLY A 26 -14.79 -6.40 12.64
C GLY A 26 -13.42 -6.64 12.04
N LYS A 27 -13.32 -6.63 10.73
CA LYS A 27 -12.05 -6.92 10.05
C LYS A 27 -11.07 -5.76 10.17
N HIS A 28 -9.81 -6.08 10.31
CA HIS A 28 -8.74 -5.09 10.31
C HIS A 28 -8.37 -4.71 8.88
N VAL A 29 -8.28 -3.43 8.62
CA VAL A 29 -7.93 -2.91 7.29
C VAL A 29 -6.97 -1.75 7.43
N ALA A 30 -6.00 -1.70 6.53
CA ALA A 30 -5.06 -0.59 6.44
C ALA A 30 -5.08 -0.06 5.02
N ASN A 31 -5.33 1.24 4.89
CA ASN A 31 -5.18 1.95 3.62
C ASN A 31 -3.89 2.74 3.70
N PHE A 32 -3.03 2.57 2.74
CA PHE A 32 -1.74 3.24 2.77
C PHE A 32 -1.28 3.56 1.35
N THR A 33 -0.29 4.44 1.25
CA THR A 33 0.23 4.87 -0.03
C THR A 33 1.72 4.59 -0.10
N VAL A 34 2.14 4.04 -1.22
CA VAL A 34 3.55 3.73 -1.47
C VAL A 34 4.06 4.64 -2.57
N ALA A 35 5.19 5.29 -2.32
CA ALA A 35 5.87 6.11 -3.31
C ALA A 35 6.85 5.23 -4.08
N VAL A 36 6.58 5.07 -5.38
CA VAL A 36 7.38 4.22 -6.25
C VAL A 36 8.10 5.10 -7.26
N GLN A 37 9.40 5.05 -7.24
CA GLN A 37 10.20 5.85 -8.16
C GLN A 37 10.20 5.24 -9.55
N ARG A 38 10.06 6.08 -10.57
CA ARG A 38 10.13 5.64 -11.96
C ARG A 38 11.59 5.40 -12.32
N THR A 39 11.92 4.16 -12.63
CA THR A 39 13.31 3.75 -12.79
C THR A 39 13.96 4.24 -14.07
N ARG A 40 13.18 4.57 -15.08
CA ARG A 40 13.70 4.99 -16.37
C ARG A 40 13.42 6.44 -16.72
N SER A 41 12.99 7.19 -15.74
CA SER A 41 12.71 8.59 -15.92
C SER A 41 13.99 9.40 -15.76
N LYS A 42 14.17 10.39 -16.62
CA LYS A 42 15.27 11.36 -16.48
C LYS A 42 14.95 12.37 -15.40
N GLU A 43 13.71 12.45 -15.01
CA GLU A 43 13.26 13.30 -13.93
C GLU A 43 13.03 12.43 -12.71
N ASP A 44 13.13 13.03 -11.55
CA ASP A 44 12.86 12.32 -10.30
C ASP A 44 11.36 12.15 -10.08
N ALA A 45 10.71 11.46 -11.02
CA ALA A 45 9.28 11.25 -10.99
C ALA A 45 8.93 10.09 -10.08
N VAL A 46 7.88 10.27 -9.31
CA VAL A 46 7.40 9.29 -8.35
C VAL A 46 5.91 9.04 -8.59
N ASP A 47 5.54 7.78 -8.56
CA ASP A 47 4.13 7.39 -8.60
C ASP A 47 3.67 7.07 -7.19
N PHE A 48 2.52 7.61 -6.82
CA PHE A 48 1.92 7.34 -5.51
C PHE A 48 0.81 6.32 -5.71
N ILE A 49 1.02 5.14 -5.15
CA ILE A 49 0.14 4.00 -5.37
C ILE A 49 -0.66 3.73 -4.11
N ASN A 50 -1.98 3.78 -4.23
CA ASN A 50 -2.88 3.47 -3.12
C ASN A 50 -3.00 1.97 -2.95
N CYS A 51 -2.82 1.50 -1.72
CA CYS A 51 -2.83 0.09 -1.38
C CYS A 51 -3.77 -0.17 -0.22
N VAL A 52 -4.29 -1.39 -0.18
CA VAL A 52 -5.17 -1.85 0.91
C VAL A 52 -4.66 -3.19 1.40
N ALA A 53 -4.53 -3.33 2.70
CA ALA A 53 -4.16 -4.59 3.33
C ALA A 53 -5.24 -4.97 4.35
N TRP A 54 -5.41 -6.27 4.56
CA TRP A 54 -6.45 -6.81 5.44
C TRP A 54 -5.83 -7.74 6.48
N GLU A 55 -6.45 -7.79 7.65
CA GLU A 55 -6.19 -8.75 8.71
C GLU A 55 -4.70 -8.79 9.11
N GLN A 56 -4.04 -9.92 8.98
CA GLN A 56 -2.67 -10.08 9.44
C GLN A 56 -1.69 -9.15 8.73
N VAL A 57 -1.88 -8.92 7.45
CA VAL A 57 -1.01 -8.01 6.70
C VAL A 57 -1.20 -6.58 7.21
N ALA A 58 -2.45 -6.19 7.45
CA ALA A 58 -2.73 -4.87 8.02
C ALA A 58 -2.08 -4.70 9.38
N ASP A 59 -2.19 -5.71 10.24
CA ASP A 59 -1.61 -5.66 11.57
C ASP A 59 -0.09 -5.55 11.55
N TYR A 60 0.55 -6.29 10.66
CA TYR A 60 2.00 -6.21 10.49
C TYR A 60 2.40 -4.78 10.10
N LEU A 61 1.69 -4.21 9.12
CA LEU A 61 1.98 -2.85 8.68
C LEU A 61 1.69 -1.82 9.77
N GLY A 62 0.63 -2.00 10.53
CA GLY A 62 0.31 -1.10 11.63
C GLY A 62 1.38 -1.09 12.71
N SER A 63 1.99 -2.24 12.96
CA SER A 63 3.02 -2.37 13.98
C SER A 63 4.37 -1.82 13.53
N TYR A 64 4.73 -2.01 12.28
CA TYR A 64 6.08 -1.71 11.80
C TYR A 64 6.15 -0.71 10.65
N GLY A 65 5.02 -0.37 10.05
CA GLY A 65 5.00 0.50 8.87
C GLY A 65 5.03 1.97 9.24
N LYS A 66 6.21 2.57 9.18
CA LYS A 66 6.42 3.96 9.50
C LYS A 66 6.79 4.77 8.28
N LYS A 67 6.52 6.06 8.32
CA LYS A 67 6.83 6.98 7.24
C LYS A 67 8.28 6.83 6.80
N GLY A 68 8.47 6.72 5.49
CA GLY A 68 9.79 6.60 4.89
C GLY A 68 10.36 5.20 4.86
N LYS A 69 9.72 4.26 5.51
CA LYS A 69 10.21 2.89 5.53
C LYS A 69 10.02 2.23 4.16
N ARG A 70 11.00 1.47 3.74
CA ARG A 70 10.93 0.78 2.47
C ARG A 70 10.06 -0.46 2.59
N ILE A 71 9.21 -0.64 1.59
CA ILE A 71 8.31 -1.79 1.53
C ILE A 71 8.43 -2.47 0.17
N GLU A 72 8.40 -3.80 0.21
CA GLU A 72 8.25 -4.62 -0.97
C GLU A 72 6.95 -5.39 -0.81
N LEU A 73 6.11 -5.38 -1.83
CA LEU A 73 4.81 -6.01 -1.71
C LEU A 73 4.42 -6.73 -2.99
N GLU A 74 3.52 -7.67 -2.80
CA GLU A 74 2.88 -8.38 -3.90
C GLU A 74 1.38 -8.38 -3.64
N GLY A 75 0.62 -8.16 -4.69
CA GLY A 75 -0.82 -8.14 -4.59
C GLY A 75 -1.46 -8.16 -5.96
N ARG A 76 -2.65 -7.62 -6.03
CA ARG A 76 -3.41 -7.58 -7.28
C ARG A 76 -4.14 -6.25 -7.38
N LEU A 77 -4.42 -5.85 -8.60
CA LEU A 77 -5.22 -4.66 -8.84
C LEU A 77 -6.67 -4.94 -8.49
N HIS A 78 -7.29 -3.99 -7.86
CA HIS A 78 -8.70 -4.07 -7.50
C HIS A 78 -9.36 -2.74 -7.84
N THR A 79 -10.52 -2.79 -8.45
CA THR A 79 -11.28 -1.59 -8.76
C THR A 79 -12.60 -1.60 -8.00
N ARG A 80 -13.01 -0.44 -7.60
CA ARG A 80 -14.32 -0.25 -6.98
C ARG A 80 -14.86 1.10 -7.43
N SER A 81 -16.12 1.33 -7.18
CA SER A 81 -16.74 2.58 -7.55
C SER A 81 -17.67 3.05 -6.44
N TYR A 82 -17.87 4.35 -6.38
CA TYR A 82 -18.85 4.95 -5.51
C TYR A 82 -19.48 6.15 -6.20
N GLU A 83 -20.61 6.59 -5.71
CA GLU A 83 -21.31 7.74 -6.27
C GLU A 83 -21.07 8.97 -5.39
N LYS A 84 -20.79 10.08 -6.07
CA LYS A 84 -20.63 11.36 -5.42
C LYS A 84 -21.16 12.43 -6.37
N ASP A 85 -22.10 13.25 -5.90
CA ASP A 85 -22.70 14.34 -6.70
C ASP A 85 -23.24 13.85 -8.04
N ASP A 86 -23.96 12.73 -8.01
CA ASP A 86 -24.55 12.08 -9.17
C ASP A 86 -23.55 11.60 -10.21
N LYS A 87 -22.29 11.53 -9.83
CA LYS A 87 -21.22 10.98 -10.68
C LYS A 87 -20.66 9.72 -10.09
N LYS A 88 -20.37 8.77 -10.97
CA LYS A 88 -19.74 7.53 -10.55
C LYS A 88 -18.24 7.69 -10.62
N ILE A 89 -17.59 7.48 -9.48
CA ILE A 89 -16.15 7.61 -9.36
C ILE A 89 -15.54 6.24 -9.22
N TYR A 90 -14.53 5.97 -10.05
CA TYR A 90 -13.83 4.69 -10.06
C TYR A 90 -12.47 4.83 -9.38
N ILE A 91 -12.14 3.86 -8.57
CA ILE A 91 -10.86 3.82 -7.86
C ILE A 91 -10.16 2.53 -8.21
N THR A 92 -8.88 2.64 -8.56
CA THR A 92 -8.01 1.49 -8.76
C THR A 92 -6.95 1.50 -7.66
N GLU A 93 -6.84 0.40 -6.96
CA GLU A 93 -5.87 0.28 -5.87
C GLU A 93 -5.27 -1.12 -5.88
N VAL A 94 -4.19 -1.31 -5.13
CA VAL A 94 -3.54 -2.60 -5.01
C VAL A 94 -3.99 -3.25 -3.70
N TYR A 95 -4.58 -4.44 -3.81
CA TYR A 95 -4.89 -5.26 -2.64
C TYR A 95 -3.67 -6.12 -2.37
N VAL A 96 -3.09 -5.94 -1.20
CA VAL A 96 -1.80 -6.53 -0.84
C VAL A 96 -2.02 -7.93 -0.28
N ASP A 97 -1.43 -8.92 -0.93
CA ASP A 97 -1.48 -10.30 -0.46
C ASP A 97 -0.34 -10.60 0.51
N ASP A 98 0.81 -9.98 0.27
CA ASP A 98 1.99 -10.19 1.12
C ASP A 98 2.90 -8.97 1.00
N CYS A 99 3.62 -8.69 2.07
CA CYS A 99 4.56 -7.57 2.03
C CYS A 99 5.69 -7.78 3.04
N HIS A 100 6.76 -7.05 2.81
CA HIS A 100 7.93 -7.11 3.65
C HIS A 100 8.48 -5.70 3.81
N LEU A 101 8.69 -5.30 5.04
CA LEU A 101 9.30 -4.01 5.35
C LEU A 101 10.80 -4.23 5.54
N THR A 102 11.59 -3.45 4.82
CA THR A 102 13.03 -3.55 4.93
C THR A 102 13.59 -2.28 5.53
N SER A 103 14.72 -2.41 6.17
CA SER A 103 15.43 -1.24 6.66
C SER A 103 15.87 -0.40 5.47
N ASN A 104 15.66 0.91 5.55
CA ASN A 104 16.21 1.75 4.52
C ASN A 104 17.72 1.87 4.73
N LYS A 105 18.40 2.42 3.73
CA LYS A 105 19.84 2.54 3.76
C LYS A 105 20.34 3.33 4.96
N ASN A 106 19.62 4.39 5.32
CA ASN A 106 20.02 5.24 6.41
C ASN A 106 19.98 4.49 7.75
N SER A 107 18.99 3.64 7.95
CA SER A 107 18.89 2.84 9.15
C SER A 107 20.09 1.91 9.32
N ASN A 108 20.57 1.35 8.21
CA ASN A 108 21.72 0.47 8.24
C ASN A 108 22.99 1.22 8.56
N GLU A 109 23.10 2.44 8.10
CA GLU A 109 24.28 3.25 8.34
C GLU A 109 24.43 3.67 9.80
N GLU A 110 23.34 3.69 10.53
CA GLU A 110 23.35 4.05 11.94
C GLU A 110 23.92 2.94 12.80
N GLU A 111 24.00 1.77 12.26
CA GLU A 111 24.55 0.62 12.98
C GLU A 111 26.05 0.57 12.83
#